data_90c07b1986109017389d9b5e57b74d35
#
_entry.id   90c07b1986109017389d9b5e57b74d35
#
_cell.length_a   1.000
_cell.length_b   1.000
_cell.length_c   1.000
_cell.angle_alpha   90.00
_cell.angle_beta   90.00
_cell.angle_gamma   90.00
#
_symmetry.space_group_name_H-M   'P 1'
#
loop_
_entity.id
_entity.type
_entity.pdbx_description
1 polymer ?
#
loop_
_entity_poly.entity_id
_entity_poly.type
_entity_poly.pdbx_seq_one_letter_code
_entity_poly.pdbx_strand_id
1 'polypeptide(L)'
;MAAKKKTELVKATVKQMGDLQKILVQAIKTPMKWETALAFEAFLKVVDEETQRVLKDINFEEKKKELGDKLNKELEEQVAKETDMAKLKKETMSAEDIRKKVLDRIQSTTAKVAEDELNELFMNSEIEVPVLNYKLDETLPAMFNFVARDFDLPFFKFSV
;
A
#
# COMPACT_ATOMS: atom_id res chain seq x y z
N MET A 1 35.49 -6.51 -22.63
CA MET A 1 34.03 -6.34 -22.51
C MET A 1 33.59 -6.79 -21.15
N ALA A 2 33.17 -5.88 -20.31
CA ALA A 2 32.61 -6.26 -19.03
C ALA A 2 31.25 -6.95 -19.28
N ALA A 3 31.15 -8.23 -18.93
CA ALA A 3 29.86 -8.92 -18.94
C ALA A 3 28.89 -8.14 -18.06
N LYS A 4 27.82 -7.63 -18.65
CA LYS A 4 26.71 -7.07 -17.86
C LYS A 4 26.27 -8.16 -16.91
N LYS A 5 26.57 -8.03 -15.61
CA LYS A 5 25.99 -8.90 -14.58
C LYS A 5 24.48 -8.83 -14.78
N LYS A 6 23.88 -9.95 -15.17
CA LYS A 6 22.44 -10.07 -15.26
C LYS A 6 21.90 -9.76 -13.86
N THR A 7 21.19 -8.66 -13.72
CA THR A 7 20.56 -8.29 -12.44
C THR A 7 19.56 -9.38 -12.10
N GLU A 8 19.76 -10.06 -10.98
CA GLU A 8 18.83 -11.08 -10.49
C GLU A 8 17.53 -10.39 -10.08
N LEU A 9 16.41 -10.79 -10.69
CA LEU A 9 15.09 -10.29 -10.37
C LEU A 9 14.38 -11.31 -9.47
N VAL A 10 13.68 -10.82 -8.48
CA VAL A 10 12.89 -11.61 -7.52
C VAL A 10 11.47 -11.11 -7.52
N LYS A 11 10.52 -12.03 -7.40
CA LYS A 11 9.11 -11.70 -7.25
C LYS A 11 8.79 -11.32 -5.81
N ALA A 12 8.08 -10.23 -5.65
CA ALA A 12 7.57 -9.77 -4.37
C ALA A 12 6.16 -9.21 -4.53
N THR A 13 5.40 -9.10 -3.46
CA THR A 13 4.08 -8.47 -3.50
C THR A 13 4.18 -6.95 -3.26
N VAL A 14 3.20 -6.20 -3.75
CA VAL A 14 3.09 -4.77 -3.48
C VAL A 14 3.05 -4.51 -1.97
N LYS A 15 2.38 -5.35 -1.20
CA LYS A 15 2.33 -5.25 0.27
C LYS A 15 3.72 -5.34 0.90
N GLN A 16 4.52 -6.35 0.50
CA GLN A 16 5.89 -6.51 0.99
C GLN A 16 6.74 -5.29 0.66
N MET A 17 6.57 -4.72 -0.54
CA MET A 17 7.27 -3.51 -0.95
C MET A 17 6.85 -2.28 -0.16
N GLY A 18 5.57 -2.16 0.18
CA GLY A 18 5.08 -1.08 1.03
C GLY A 18 5.69 -1.11 2.44
N ASP A 19 5.83 -2.28 3.01
CA ASP A 19 6.47 -2.46 4.33
C ASP A 19 7.96 -2.13 4.26
N LEU A 20 8.65 -2.61 3.23
CA LEU A 20 10.04 -2.27 2.99
C LEU A 20 10.26 -0.77 2.78
N GLN A 21 9.39 -0.12 2.00
CA GLN A 21 9.50 1.31 1.72
C GLN A 21 9.47 2.14 3.00
N LYS A 22 8.64 1.79 3.97
CA LYS A 22 8.61 2.45 5.29
C LYS A 22 9.94 2.36 6.00
N ILE A 23 10.57 1.18 5.95
CA ILE A 23 11.88 0.93 6.56
C ILE A 23 12.98 1.71 5.85
N LEU A 24 13.00 1.67 4.52
CA LEU A 24 14.01 2.37 3.71
C LEU A 24 13.93 3.89 3.84
N VAL A 25 12.73 4.46 3.91
CA VAL A 25 12.54 5.90 4.13
C VAL A 25 13.09 6.33 5.50
N GLN A 26 12.96 5.51 6.52
CA GLN A 26 13.58 5.77 7.82
C GLN A 26 15.09 5.64 7.77
N ALA A 27 15.60 4.63 7.09
CA ALA A 27 17.03 4.37 6.94
C ALA A 27 17.74 5.51 6.18
N ILE A 28 17.16 6.04 5.12
CA ILE A 28 17.72 7.14 4.32
C ILE A 28 17.86 8.44 5.13
N LYS A 29 17.04 8.63 6.15
CA LYS A 29 17.14 9.78 7.07
C LYS A 29 18.33 9.69 8.03
N THR A 30 18.99 8.55 8.12
CA THR A 30 20.17 8.36 8.97
C THR A 30 21.46 8.46 8.15
N PRO A 31 22.57 8.90 8.75
CA PRO A 31 23.85 8.93 8.04
C PRO A 31 24.23 7.56 7.52
N MET A 32 24.50 7.46 6.21
CA MET A 32 24.94 6.23 5.54
C MET A 32 25.95 6.58 4.44
N LYS A 33 26.65 5.56 3.95
CA LYS A 33 27.57 5.74 2.82
C LYS A 33 26.79 6.13 1.56
N TRP A 34 27.39 6.99 0.76
CA TRP A 34 26.80 7.51 -0.47
C TRP A 34 26.37 6.41 -1.45
N GLU A 35 27.20 5.41 -1.62
CA GLU A 35 26.94 4.27 -2.51
C GLU A 35 25.70 3.48 -2.07
N THR A 36 25.49 3.33 -0.76
CA THR A 36 24.32 2.65 -0.18
C THR A 36 23.06 3.47 -0.41
N ALA A 37 23.12 4.77 -0.22
CA ALA A 37 21.99 5.67 -0.48
C ALA A 37 21.57 5.63 -1.95
N LEU A 38 22.52 5.68 -2.87
CA LEU A 38 22.25 5.57 -4.31
C LEU A 38 21.63 4.21 -4.69
N ALA A 39 22.10 3.12 -4.10
CA ALA A 39 21.54 1.80 -4.34
C ALA A 39 20.09 1.70 -3.87
N PHE A 40 19.75 2.29 -2.73
CA PHE A 40 18.38 2.33 -2.22
C PHE A 40 17.47 3.21 -3.06
N GLU A 41 17.93 4.37 -3.51
CA GLU A 41 17.17 5.24 -4.40
C GLU A 41 16.87 4.55 -5.73
N ALA A 42 17.85 3.89 -6.32
CA ALA A 42 17.67 3.13 -7.56
C ALA A 42 16.67 1.97 -7.39
N PHE A 43 16.73 1.26 -6.26
CA PHE A 43 15.80 0.21 -5.94
C PHE A 43 14.37 0.73 -5.76
N LEU A 44 14.18 1.80 -4.98
CA LEU A 44 12.88 2.42 -4.75
C LEU A 44 12.25 2.92 -6.06
N LYS A 45 13.06 3.42 -6.98
CA LYS A 45 12.59 3.82 -8.31
C LYS A 45 12.01 2.64 -9.10
N VAL A 46 12.69 1.49 -9.10
CA VAL A 46 12.17 0.27 -9.74
C VAL A 46 10.88 -0.20 -9.08
N VAL A 47 10.81 -0.17 -7.76
CA VAL A 47 9.58 -0.52 -7.01
C VAL A 47 8.43 0.40 -7.40
N ASP A 48 8.68 1.70 -7.51
CA ASP A 48 7.64 2.67 -7.91
C ASP A 48 7.17 2.42 -9.35
N GLU A 49 8.07 2.23 -10.30
CA GLU A 49 7.75 1.92 -11.70
C GLU A 49 6.91 0.63 -11.83
N GLU A 50 7.29 -0.43 -11.13
CA GLU A 50 6.55 -1.70 -11.12
C GLU A 50 5.19 -1.57 -10.46
N THR A 51 5.09 -0.82 -9.37
CA THR A 51 3.82 -0.54 -8.69
C THR A 51 2.88 0.24 -9.61
N GLN A 52 3.38 1.25 -10.31
CA GLN A 52 2.59 2.01 -11.31
C GLN A 52 2.15 1.12 -12.48
N ARG A 53 2.97 0.18 -12.90
CA ARG A 53 2.59 -0.82 -13.91
C ARG A 53 1.40 -1.66 -13.44
N VAL A 54 1.47 -2.19 -12.21
CA VAL A 54 0.36 -2.98 -11.63
C VAL A 54 -0.92 -2.17 -11.53
N LEU A 55 -0.84 -0.92 -11.06
CA LEU A 55 -2.02 -0.03 -10.96
C LEU A 55 -2.71 0.15 -12.31
N LYS A 56 -1.93 0.27 -13.39
CA LYS A 56 -2.47 0.37 -14.76
C LYS A 56 -3.05 -0.94 -15.24
N ASP A 57 -2.34 -2.06 -15.02
CA ASP A 57 -2.76 -3.39 -15.49
C ASP A 57 -4.11 -3.82 -14.89
N ILE A 58 -4.35 -3.51 -13.62
CA ILE A 58 -5.63 -3.81 -12.95
C ILE A 58 -6.67 -2.70 -13.10
N ASN A 59 -6.32 -1.59 -13.76
CA ASN A 59 -7.17 -0.40 -13.90
C ASN A 59 -7.70 0.13 -12.57
N PHE A 60 -6.79 0.21 -11.58
CA PHE A 60 -7.10 0.46 -10.18
C PHE A 60 -7.80 1.80 -9.95
N GLU A 61 -7.26 2.87 -10.50
CA GLU A 61 -7.77 4.23 -10.26
C GLU A 61 -9.20 4.42 -10.79
N GLU A 62 -9.49 3.89 -11.98
CA GLU A 62 -10.82 3.97 -12.57
C GLU A 62 -11.83 3.14 -11.77
N LYS A 63 -11.49 1.89 -11.44
CA LYS A 63 -12.34 1.03 -10.61
C LYS A 63 -12.59 1.60 -9.23
N LYS A 64 -11.55 2.17 -8.60
CA LYS A 64 -11.67 2.81 -7.30
C LYS A 64 -12.59 4.02 -7.33
N LYS A 65 -12.48 4.84 -8.38
CA LYS A 65 -13.37 5.99 -8.58
C LYS A 65 -14.81 5.55 -8.76
N GLU A 66 -15.08 4.57 -9.62
CA GLU A 66 -16.44 4.04 -9.84
C GLU A 66 -17.06 3.49 -8.54
N LEU A 67 -16.27 2.75 -7.76
CA LEU A 67 -16.72 2.22 -6.48
C LEU A 67 -16.95 3.32 -5.45
N GLY A 68 -16.10 4.34 -5.41
CA GLY A 68 -16.26 5.51 -4.56
C GLY A 68 -17.53 6.28 -4.89
N ASP A 69 -17.83 6.50 -6.18
CA ASP A 69 -19.05 7.17 -6.63
C ASP A 69 -20.30 6.37 -6.25
N LYS A 70 -20.28 5.03 -6.38
CA LYS A 70 -21.36 4.15 -5.95
C LYS A 70 -21.59 4.22 -4.43
N LEU A 71 -20.52 4.19 -3.65
CA LEU A 71 -20.58 4.29 -2.18
C LEU A 71 -21.14 5.64 -1.73
N ASN A 72 -20.69 6.74 -2.34
CA ASN A 72 -21.20 8.07 -2.02
C ASN A 72 -22.68 8.20 -2.35
N LYS A 73 -23.10 7.71 -3.50
CA LYS A 73 -24.53 7.70 -3.89
C LYS A 73 -25.38 6.91 -2.92
N GLU A 74 -24.94 5.73 -2.54
CA GLU A 74 -25.63 4.88 -1.57
C GLU A 74 -25.68 5.55 -0.18
N LEU A 75 -24.60 6.21 0.25
CA LEU A 75 -24.55 6.96 1.48
C LEU A 75 -25.60 8.09 1.48
N GLU A 76 -25.65 8.90 0.44
CA GLU A 76 -26.60 10.00 0.31
C GLU A 76 -28.05 9.51 0.33
N GLU A 77 -28.36 8.44 -0.41
CA GLU A 77 -29.69 7.82 -0.44
C GLU A 77 -30.11 7.29 0.93
N GLN A 78 -29.21 6.63 1.65
CA GLN A 78 -29.52 6.08 2.96
C GLN A 78 -29.61 7.16 4.04
N VAL A 79 -28.77 8.20 3.98
CA VAL A 79 -28.88 9.36 4.88
C VAL A 79 -30.22 10.07 4.69
N ALA A 80 -30.66 10.27 3.46
CA ALA A 80 -31.96 10.86 3.17
C ALA A 80 -33.12 10.04 3.74
N LYS A 81 -33.10 8.71 3.59
CA LYS A 81 -34.11 7.80 4.15
C LYS A 81 -34.14 7.84 5.68
N GLU A 82 -32.99 7.77 6.34
CA GLU A 82 -32.91 7.83 7.81
C GLU A 82 -33.33 9.19 8.36
N THR A 83 -33.04 10.28 7.65
CA THR A 83 -33.48 11.62 8.03
C THR A 83 -35.02 11.73 7.96
N ASP A 84 -35.63 11.21 6.90
CA ASP A 84 -37.08 11.18 6.77
C ASP A 84 -37.75 10.29 7.83
N MET A 85 -37.19 9.13 8.12
CA MET A 85 -37.65 8.26 9.19
C MET A 85 -37.55 8.88 10.59
N ALA A 86 -36.44 9.58 10.87
CA ALA A 86 -36.27 10.30 12.13
C ALA A 86 -37.30 11.42 12.30
N LYS A 87 -37.61 12.14 11.25
CA LYS A 87 -38.69 13.16 11.23
C LYS A 87 -40.06 12.55 11.51
N LEU A 88 -40.37 11.41 10.89
CA LEU A 88 -41.64 10.69 11.09
C LEU A 88 -41.79 10.18 12.55
N LYS A 89 -40.69 9.71 13.12
CA LYS A 89 -40.66 9.18 14.54
C LYS A 89 -40.52 10.29 15.57
N LYS A 90 -40.40 11.55 15.17
CA LYS A 90 -40.11 12.70 16.04
C LYS A 90 -38.85 12.49 16.92
N GLU A 91 -37.86 11.78 16.40
CA GLU A 91 -36.58 11.58 17.06
C GLU A 91 -35.68 12.80 16.84
N THR A 92 -35.08 13.30 17.93
CA THR A 92 -34.05 14.36 17.87
C THR A 92 -32.68 13.75 17.67
N MET A 93 -32.38 13.36 16.43
CA MET A 93 -31.01 12.95 16.06
C MET A 93 -30.34 14.06 15.27
N SER A 94 -29.08 14.34 15.58
CA SER A 94 -28.27 15.28 14.80
C SER A 94 -27.95 14.69 13.41
N ALA A 95 -27.69 15.56 12.44
CA ALA A 95 -27.27 15.13 11.10
C ALA A 95 -25.99 14.27 11.14
N GLU A 96 -25.08 14.57 12.07
CA GLU A 96 -23.84 13.81 12.27
C GLU A 96 -24.10 12.41 12.80
N ASP A 97 -25.02 12.25 13.76
CA ASP A 97 -25.39 10.95 14.31
C ASP A 97 -26.05 10.06 13.26
N ILE A 98 -26.93 10.63 12.44
CA ILE A 98 -27.56 9.92 11.32
C ILE A 98 -26.50 9.45 10.34
N ARG A 99 -25.59 10.32 9.95
CA ARG A 99 -24.50 9.99 9.01
C ARG A 99 -23.60 8.89 9.55
N LYS A 100 -23.21 8.95 10.81
CA LYS A 100 -22.41 7.93 11.48
C LYS A 100 -23.09 6.57 11.48
N LYS A 101 -24.37 6.53 11.86
CA LYS A 101 -25.18 5.31 11.85
C LYS A 101 -25.29 4.69 10.47
N VAL A 102 -25.44 5.51 9.43
CA VAL A 102 -25.49 5.05 8.05
C VAL A 102 -24.13 4.55 7.58
N LEU A 103 -23.04 5.24 7.91
CA LEU A 103 -21.67 4.80 7.58
C LEU A 103 -21.36 3.43 8.17
N ASP A 104 -21.70 3.18 9.44
CA ASP A 104 -21.48 1.87 10.07
C ASP A 104 -22.26 0.75 9.36
N ARG A 105 -23.43 1.06 8.82
CA ARG A 105 -24.26 0.13 8.06
C ARG A 105 -23.74 -0.14 6.65
N ILE A 106 -23.18 0.87 5.99
CA ILE A 106 -22.64 0.78 4.61
C ILE A 106 -21.37 -0.05 4.54
N GLN A 107 -20.62 -0.20 5.62
CA GLN A 107 -19.38 -1.00 5.63
C GLN A 107 -19.59 -2.47 5.21
N SER A 108 -20.80 -2.97 5.31
CA SER A 108 -21.17 -4.33 4.85
C SER A 108 -21.84 -4.37 3.48
N THR A 109 -21.87 -3.25 2.75
CA THR A 109 -22.48 -3.20 1.42
C THR A 109 -21.61 -3.85 0.36
N THR A 110 -22.24 -4.29 -0.74
CA THR A 110 -21.54 -4.89 -1.88
C THR A 110 -20.46 -3.98 -2.46
N ALA A 111 -20.71 -2.66 -2.50
CA ALA A 111 -19.74 -1.69 -3.02
C ALA A 111 -18.51 -1.57 -2.12
N LYS A 112 -18.70 -1.59 -0.79
CA LYS A 112 -17.58 -1.58 0.16
C LYS A 112 -16.78 -2.86 0.11
N VAL A 113 -17.43 -4.00 0.04
CA VAL A 113 -16.76 -5.30 -0.13
C VAL A 113 -15.93 -5.32 -1.42
N ALA A 114 -16.48 -4.81 -2.53
CA ALA A 114 -15.75 -4.73 -3.80
C ALA A 114 -14.54 -3.77 -3.74
N GLU A 115 -14.64 -2.68 -2.99
CA GLU A 115 -13.50 -1.79 -2.74
C GLU A 115 -12.39 -2.49 -1.96
N ASP A 116 -12.75 -3.24 -0.91
CA ASP A 116 -11.80 -3.99 -0.09
C ASP A 116 -11.13 -5.12 -0.92
N GLU A 117 -11.89 -5.83 -1.75
CA GLU A 117 -11.37 -6.84 -2.68
C GLU A 117 -10.41 -6.24 -3.72
N LEU A 118 -10.70 -5.04 -4.23
CA LEU A 118 -9.80 -4.34 -5.15
C LEU A 118 -8.49 -3.94 -4.48
N ASN A 119 -8.55 -3.47 -3.23
CA ASN A 119 -7.37 -3.15 -2.43
C ASN A 119 -6.53 -4.41 -2.15
N GLU A 120 -7.17 -5.53 -1.80
CA GLU A 120 -6.48 -6.81 -1.61
C GLU A 120 -5.82 -7.30 -2.90
N LEU A 121 -6.51 -7.20 -4.03
CA LEU A 121 -5.95 -7.56 -5.33
C LEU A 121 -4.68 -6.77 -5.63
N PHE A 122 -4.71 -5.46 -5.37
CA PHE A 122 -3.54 -4.60 -5.55
C PHE A 122 -2.40 -4.99 -4.61
N MET A 123 -2.68 -5.15 -3.32
CA MET A 123 -1.67 -5.48 -2.30
C MET A 123 -1.02 -6.85 -2.53
N ASN A 124 -1.76 -7.80 -3.07
CA ASN A 124 -1.28 -9.16 -3.37
C ASN A 124 -0.70 -9.30 -4.79
N SER A 125 -0.73 -8.25 -5.60
CA SER A 125 -0.14 -8.28 -6.94
C SER A 125 1.37 -8.45 -6.87
N GLU A 126 1.90 -9.33 -7.75
CA GLU A 126 3.32 -9.59 -7.86
C GLU A 126 4.02 -8.54 -8.74
N ILE A 127 5.18 -8.12 -8.28
CA ILE A 127 6.12 -7.28 -9.01
C ILE A 127 7.49 -7.92 -9.04
N GLU A 128 8.29 -7.61 -10.05
CA GLU A 128 9.66 -8.07 -10.16
C GLU A 128 10.62 -6.95 -9.76
N VAL A 129 11.44 -7.21 -8.76
CA VAL A 129 12.39 -6.25 -8.21
C VAL A 129 13.81 -6.81 -8.19
N PRO A 130 14.85 -5.98 -8.38
CA PRO A 130 16.22 -6.42 -8.24
C PRO A 130 16.53 -6.83 -6.79
N VAL A 131 17.42 -7.81 -6.63
CA VAL A 131 17.91 -8.19 -5.30
C VAL A 131 18.88 -7.13 -4.81
N LEU A 132 18.61 -6.60 -3.62
CA LEU A 132 19.55 -5.77 -2.88
C LEU A 132 20.54 -6.67 -2.13
N ASN A 133 21.80 -6.65 -2.58
CA ASN A 133 22.89 -7.28 -1.85
C ASN A 133 23.35 -6.33 -0.74
N TYR A 134 23.21 -6.79 0.49
CA TYR A 134 23.49 -5.99 1.66
C TYR A 134 24.59 -6.62 2.52
N LYS A 135 25.62 -5.83 2.86
CA LYS A 135 26.65 -6.24 3.84
C LYS A 135 26.23 -5.78 5.22
N LEU A 136 26.11 -6.75 6.13
CA LEU A 136 25.55 -6.56 7.48
C LEU A 136 26.28 -5.56 8.38
N ASP A 137 27.54 -5.19 8.09
CA ASP A 137 28.39 -4.67 9.16
C ASP A 137 28.78 -3.20 9.08
N GLU A 138 28.62 -2.49 7.96
CA GLU A 138 29.40 -1.25 7.89
C GLU A 138 28.57 0.02 7.64
N THR A 139 27.34 -0.05 7.20
CA THR A 139 26.71 1.14 6.61
C THR A 139 25.30 1.49 7.04
N LEU A 140 24.59 0.59 7.70
CA LEU A 140 23.25 0.86 8.18
C LEU A 140 23.16 0.82 9.69
N PRO A 141 22.30 1.63 10.30
CA PRO A 141 22.04 1.61 11.73
C PRO A 141 21.69 0.20 12.21
N ALA A 142 22.15 -0.16 13.40
CA ALA A 142 21.87 -1.47 14.02
C ALA A 142 20.36 -1.80 14.05
N MET A 143 19.51 -0.79 14.21
CA MET A 143 18.06 -0.91 14.19
C MET A 143 17.52 -1.40 12.84
N PHE A 144 18.11 -0.94 11.73
CA PHE A 144 17.72 -1.39 10.39
C PHE A 144 18.13 -2.85 10.16
N ASN A 145 19.32 -3.23 10.59
CA ASN A 145 19.79 -4.61 10.51
C ASN A 145 18.87 -5.58 11.25
N PHE A 146 18.37 -5.18 12.41
CA PHE A 146 17.45 -5.98 13.22
C PHE A 146 16.11 -6.15 12.48
N VAL A 147 15.53 -5.07 12.01
CA VAL A 147 14.25 -5.08 11.29
C VAL A 147 14.35 -5.85 9.97
N ALA A 148 15.44 -5.68 9.22
CA ALA A 148 15.63 -6.41 7.97
C ALA A 148 15.79 -7.92 8.15
N ARG A 149 16.36 -8.38 9.27
CA ARG A 149 16.44 -9.80 9.63
C ARG A 149 15.08 -10.40 9.96
N ASP A 150 14.24 -9.66 10.66
CA ASP A 150 12.93 -10.15 11.09
C ASP A 150 11.92 -10.25 9.94
N PHE A 151 12.16 -9.53 8.85
CA PHE A 151 11.22 -9.48 7.72
C PHE A 151 11.54 -10.49 6.62
N ASP A 152 12.32 -11.49 6.72
CA ASP A 152 12.59 -12.55 5.72
C ASP A 152 12.17 -12.16 4.26
N LEU A 153 12.68 -11.02 3.80
CA LEU A 153 12.24 -10.42 2.54
C LEU A 153 13.08 -11.02 1.38
N PRO A 154 12.45 -11.63 0.36
CA PRO A 154 13.15 -12.37 -0.69
C PRO A 154 14.10 -11.53 -1.55
N PHE A 155 13.99 -10.20 -1.49
CA PHE A 155 14.81 -9.25 -2.24
C PHE A 155 16.04 -8.74 -1.46
N PHE A 156 16.22 -9.12 -0.19
CA PHE A 156 17.42 -8.87 0.56
C PHE A 156 18.30 -10.12 0.62
N LYS A 157 19.52 -10.02 0.13
CA LYS A 157 20.57 -11.01 0.40
C LYS A 157 21.59 -10.38 1.32
N PHE A 158 21.77 -11.02 2.46
CA PHE A 158 22.82 -10.66 3.40
C PHE A 158 24.09 -11.41 3.04
N SER A 159 25.20 -10.70 2.81
CA SER A 159 26.53 -11.30 2.75
C SER A 159 27.22 -11.10 4.10
N VAL A 160 27.82 -12.17 4.59
CA VAL A 160 28.65 -12.14 5.80
C VAL A 160 29.99 -11.47 5.49
#